data_0291857250bc0878579d13f156efa5aa
#
_entry.id   0291857250bc0878579d13f156efa5aa
#
_cell.length_a   1.000
_cell.length_b   1.000
_cell.length_c   1.000
_cell.angle_alpha   90.00
_cell.angle_beta   90.00
_cell.angle_gamma   90.00
#
_symmetry.space_group_name_H-M   'P 1'
#
loop_
_entity.id
_entity.type
_entity.pdbx_description
1 polymer ?
#
loop_
_entity_poly.entity_id
_entity_poly.type
_entity_poly.pdbx_seq_one_letter_code
_entity_poly.pdbx_strand_id
1 'polypeptide(L)'
;MSAWIEIHIAPHKVRGSNRKEKRVKEQSQYFYARIVGDRALFTNPATKGGGEKFSYPVPTRQALEGVVDNIYYKPTIVNVVDEVKVVNPIETESHGVRALLSNYKADLNYMTYVRKVEYLVKFHFEWNFSRGDLTKDRHMGKHTELMTRSLEVGGRRDAFLGTRECYATIEPITKEEYQTATTAYDGETIDFGIMFHTFTYPKVEKMPLIAHYTRTHMVNGVITYKSKSDCEIRNEITGYQYKTPSLQIRSVDDELAEYETYQ
;
A
#
# COMPACT_ATOMS: atom_id res chain seq x y z
N MET A 1 -55.72 -16.01 -54.29
CA MET A 1 -55.42 -17.23 -53.52
C MET A 1 -53.94 -17.45 -53.54
N SER A 2 -53.21 -17.02 -52.51
CA SER A 2 -51.76 -17.15 -52.38
C SER A 2 -51.48 -18.02 -51.15
N ALA A 3 -50.93 -19.18 -51.46
CA ALA A 3 -50.53 -20.17 -50.45
C ALA A 3 -49.22 -19.75 -49.78
N TRP A 4 -49.23 -19.64 -48.46
CA TRP A 4 -48.01 -19.47 -47.66
C TRP A 4 -47.43 -20.84 -47.34
N ILE A 5 -46.15 -21.05 -47.69
CA ILE A 5 -45.39 -22.25 -47.34
C ILE A 5 -44.71 -21.94 -45.98
N GLU A 6 -45.17 -22.63 -44.91
CA GLU A 6 -44.47 -22.64 -43.63
C GLU A 6 -43.26 -23.58 -43.70
N ILE A 7 -42.09 -22.99 -43.57
CA ILE A 7 -40.85 -23.75 -43.43
C ILE A 7 -40.62 -24.00 -41.94
N HIS A 8 -40.81 -25.24 -41.49
CA HIS A 8 -40.44 -25.70 -40.16
C HIS A 8 -38.91 -25.90 -40.09
N ILE A 9 -38.23 -25.00 -39.42
CA ILE A 9 -36.80 -25.15 -39.04
C ILE A 9 -36.74 -25.80 -37.66
N ALA A 10 -36.25 -27.04 -37.61
CA ALA A 10 -36.01 -27.74 -36.35
C ALA A 10 -34.87 -27.07 -35.55
N PRO A 11 -34.98 -26.98 -34.22
CA PRO A 11 -33.92 -26.33 -33.41
C PRO A 11 -32.67 -27.22 -33.32
N HIS A 12 -31.55 -26.70 -33.82
CA HIS A 12 -30.23 -27.28 -33.62
C HIS A 12 -29.92 -27.28 -32.10
N LYS A 13 -29.79 -28.48 -31.51
CA LYS A 13 -29.23 -28.67 -30.18
C LYS A 13 -27.75 -28.24 -30.16
N VAL A 14 -27.48 -27.04 -29.69
CA VAL A 14 -26.14 -26.61 -29.29
C VAL A 14 -25.74 -27.44 -28.06
N ARG A 15 -24.81 -28.38 -28.24
CA ARG A 15 -24.15 -29.07 -27.14
C ARG A 15 -23.38 -28.02 -26.33
N GLY A 16 -23.94 -27.57 -25.24
CA GLY A 16 -23.26 -26.73 -24.26
C GLY A 16 -22.06 -27.51 -23.69
N SER A 17 -20.86 -27.10 -24.08
CA SER A 17 -19.64 -27.52 -23.40
C SER A 17 -19.63 -26.87 -22.00
N ASN A 18 -19.99 -27.63 -20.98
CA ASN A 18 -19.78 -27.28 -19.58
C ASN A 18 -18.26 -27.27 -19.27
N ARG A 19 -17.52 -26.33 -19.84
CA ARG A 19 -16.25 -25.91 -19.28
C ARG A 19 -16.64 -25.08 -18.05
N LYS A 20 -16.58 -25.66 -16.86
CA LYS A 20 -16.47 -24.91 -15.62
C LYS A 20 -15.25 -24.02 -15.78
N GLU A 21 -15.45 -22.76 -16.14
CA GLU A 21 -14.41 -21.75 -16.02
C GLU A 21 -13.97 -21.79 -14.56
N LYS A 22 -12.76 -22.28 -14.30
CA LYS A 22 -12.11 -22.11 -13.01
C LYS A 22 -12.02 -20.61 -12.80
N ARG A 23 -12.90 -20.04 -11.99
CA ARG A 23 -12.75 -18.66 -11.51
C ARG A 23 -11.34 -18.55 -10.98
N VAL A 24 -10.51 -17.79 -11.66
CA VAL A 24 -9.15 -17.49 -11.20
C VAL A 24 -9.35 -16.75 -9.89
N LYS A 25 -8.77 -17.28 -8.80
CA LYS A 25 -8.85 -16.64 -7.50
C LYS A 25 -8.11 -15.31 -7.62
N GLU A 26 -8.81 -14.19 -7.52
CA GLU A 26 -8.29 -12.86 -7.80
C GLU A 26 -7.41 -12.34 -6.66
N GLN A 27 -7.65 -12.82 -5.42
CA GLN A 27 -6.88 -12.46 -4.23
C GLN A 27 -6.26 -13.68 -3.54
N SER A 28 -5.17 -13.45 -2.80
CA SER A 28 -4.50 -14.47 -1.97
C SER A 28 -5.30 -14.80 -0.70
N GLN A 29 -4.77 -15.73 0.08
CA GLN A 29 -5.12 -15.84 1.50
C GLN A 29 -4.67 -14.58 2.26
N TYR A 30 -5.19 -14.39 3.48
CA TYR A 30 -4.69 -13.35 4.38
C TYR A 30 -3.38 -13.76 5.03
N PHE A 31 -2.52 -12.78 5.19
CA PHE A 31 -1.28 -12.86 5.95
C PHE A 31 -1.39 -11.93 7.15
N TYR A 32 -0.64 -12.24 8.19
CA TYR A 32 -0.62 -11.48 9.42
C TYR A 32 0.82 -11.21 9.81
N ALA A 33 1.12 -9.97 10.16
CA ALA A 33 2.43 -9.54 10.56
C ALA A 33 2.36 -8.67 11.81
N ARG A 34 3.33 -8.82 12.70
CA ARG A 34 3.62 -7.91 13.80
C ARG A 34 4.72 -6.97 13.35
N ILE A 35 4.49 -5.67 13.49
CA ILE A 35 5.42 -4.60 13.12
C ILE A 35 5.70 -3.80 14.38
N VAL A 36 6.98 -3.73 14.77
CA VAL A 36 7.42 -3.04 15.98
C VAL A 36 8.48 -2.02 15.63
N GLY A 37 8.39 -0.82 16.20
CA GLY A 37 9.36 0.24 16.03
C GLY A 37 9.43 1.16 17.25
N ASP A 38 10.61 1.73 17.49
CA ASP A 38 10.77 2.72 18.56
C ASP A 38 9.99 4.01 18.27
N ARG A 39 9.91 4.36 16.98
CA ARG A 39 9.26 5.59 16.49
C ARG A 39 8.56 5.36 15.14
N ALA A 40 7.55 6.21 14.89
CA ALA A 40 6.92 6.33 13.59
C ALA A 40 6.64 7.80 13.25
N LEU A 41 6.78 8.15 11.96
CA LEU A 41 6.45 9.49 11.46
C LEU A 41 5.56 9.36 10.21
N PHE A 42 4.28 9.22 10.44
CA PHE A 42 3.27 9.25 9.36
C PHE A 42 2.86 10.69 9.10
N THR A 43 3.71 11.45 8.41
CA THR A 43 3.58 12.90 8.27
C THR A 43 2.18 13.31 7.82
N ASN A 44 1.51 14.13 8.62
CA ASN A 44 0.26 14.75 8.23
C ASN A 44 0.53 15.79 7.13
N PRO A 45 -0.10 15.68 5.95
CA PRO A 45 0.12 16.62 4.85
C PRO A 45 -0.14 18.08 5.21
N ALA A 46 -1.06 18.35 6.13
CA ALA A 46 -1.39 19.70 6.57
C ALA A 46 -0.22 20.40 7.30
N THR A 47 0.69 19.64 7.92
CA THR A 47 1.85 20.19 8.63
C THR A 47 3.14 20.17 7.81
N LYS A 48 3.11 19.55 6.60
CA LYS A 48 4.31 19.32 5.79
C LYS A 48 4.97 20.62 5.28
N GLY A 49 4.19 21.68 5.12
CA GLY A 49 4.67 22.97 4.60
C GLY A 49 5.36 23.86 5.61
N GLY A 50 5.30 23.52 6.92
CA GLY A 50 5.92 24.30 8.00
C GLY A 50 7.24 23.73 8.49
N GLY A 51 7.90 24.44 9.42
CA GLY A 51 9.10 23.97 10.12
C GLY A 51 8.81 22.85 11.14
N GLU A 52 7.54 22.52 11.37
CA GLU A 52 7.09 21.47 12.28
C GLU A 52 6.38 20.37 11.49
N LYS A 53 6.78 19.12 11.70
CA LYS A 53 6.16 17.96 11.09
C LYS A 53 5.55 17.08 12.16
N PHE A 54 4.23 16.90 12.09
CA PHE A 54 3.49 16.03 12.98
C PHE A 54 3.16 14.72 12.31
N SER A 55 3.35 13.63 13.06
CA SER A 55 2.82 12.34 12.68
C SER A 55 1.31 12.29 12.85
N TYR A 56 0.59 11.60 11.96
CA TYR A 56 -0.70 11.06 12.34
C TYR A 56 -0.52 10.13 13.55
N PRO A 57 -1.50 10.07 14.45
CA PRO A 57 -1.41 9.21 15.64
C PRO A 57 -1.43 7.71 15.31
N VAL A 58 -1.97 7.36 14.16
CA VAL A 58 -2.06 5.97 13.66
C VAL A 58 -1.57 5.90 12.21
N PRO A 59 -1.13 4.70 11.75
CA PRO A 59 -0.63 4.56 10.39
C PRO A 59 -1.73 4.76 9.34
N THR A 60 -1.37 5.35 8.22
CA THR A 60 -2.23 5.37 7.04
C THR A 60 -2.15 4.04 6.29
N ARG A 61 -3.17 3.69 5.54
CA ARG A 61 -3.16 2.48 4.71
C ARG A 61 -1.94 2.43 3.81
N GLN A 62 -1.62 3.52 3.10
CA GLN A 62 -0.48 3.56 2.19
C GLN A 62 0.86 3.39 2.90
N ALA A 63 1.03 3.91 4.12
CA ALA A 63 2.25 3.71 4.89
C ALA A 63 2.47 2.22 5.19
N LEU A 64 1.41 1.51 5.61
CA LEU A 64 1.48 0.06 5.86
C LEU A 64 1.62 -0.76 4.57
N GLU A 65 0.96 -0.37 3.46
CA GLU A 65 1.20 -0.99 2.15
C GLU A 65 2.67 -0.91 1.76
N GLY A 66 3.34 0.24 2.02
CA GLY A 66 4.79 0.39 1.79
C GLY A 66 5.65 -0.52 2.68
N VAL A 67 5.24 -0.76 3.93
CA VAL A 67 5.92 -1.72 4.81
C VAL A 67 5.73 -3.15 4.29
N VAL A 68 4.51 -3.53 3.89
CA VAL A 68 4.21 -4.85 3.32
C VAL A 68 4.95 -5.07 2.00
N ASP A 69 5.14 -4.05 1.17
CA ASP A 69 5.95 -4.11 -0.05
C ASP A 69 7.43 -4.43 0.25
N ASN A 70 7.95 -4.07 1.43
CA ASN A 70 9.29 -4.46 1.85
C ASN A 70 9.37 -5.94 2.25
N ILE A 71 8.25 -6.57 2.65
CA ILE A 71 8.18 -8.02 2.86
C ILE A 71 8.37 -8.72 1.52
N TYR A 72 7.48 -8.46 0.57
CA TYR A 72 7.55 -9.03 -0.77
C TYR A 72 6.81 -8.16 -1.78
N TYR A 73 7.53 -7.72 -2.79
CA TYR A 73 7.00 -6.95 -3.92
C TYR A 73 7.34 -7.59 -5.26
N LYS A 74 6.36 -7.65 -6.14
CA LYS A 74 6.51 -7.94 -7.57
C LYS A 74 5.53 -7.08 -8.37
N PRO A 75 5.91 -6.62 -9.57
CA PRO A 75 4.98 -5.86 -10.42
C PRO A 75 3.71 -6.63 -10.82
N THR A 76 3.73 -7.96 -10.67
CA THR A 76 2.61 -8.87 -10.95
C THR A 76 1.48 -8.77 -9.93
N ILE A 77 1.80 -8.35 -8.71
CA ILE A 77 0.88 -8.27 -7.57
C ILE A 77 0.76 -6.85 -7.02
N VAL A 78 -0.31 -6.60 -6.29
CA VAL A 78 -0.55 -5.40 -5.49
C VAL A 78 -0.85 -5.86 -4.08
N ASN A 79 -0.05 -5.41 -3.11
CA ASN A 79 -0.31 -5.67 -1.71
C ASN A 79 -1.42 -4.73 -1.20
N VAL A 80 -2.33 -5.29 -0.42
CA VAL A 80 -3.52 -4.62 0.11
C VAL A 80 -3.56 -4.84 1.61
N VAL A 81 -3.55 -3.76 2.37
CA VAL A 81 -3.74 -3.81 3.83
C VAL A 81 -5.21 -3.62 4.14
N ASP A 82 -5.79 -4.60 4.84
CA ASP A 82 -7.21 -4.60 5.20
C ASP A 82 -7.47 -4.00 6.58
N GLU A 83 -6.67 -4.43 7.56
CA GLU A 83 -6.85 -4.03 8.95
C GLU A 83 -5.49 -3.81 9.62
N VAL A 84 -5.48 -2.92 10.59
CA VAL A 84 -4.37 -2.79 11.53
C VAL A 84 -4.91 -2.75 12.96
N LYS A 85 -4.29 -3.50 13.85
CA LYS A 85 -4.54 -3.44 15.28
C LYS A 85 -3.42 -2.64 15.93
N VAL A 86 -3.75 -1.56 16.63
CA VAL A 86 -2.83 -0.70 17.37
C VAL A 86 -2.72 -1.26 18.79
N VAL A 87 -1.58 -1.87 19.12
CA VAL A 87 -1.42 -2.62 20.38
C VAL A 87 -1.09 -1.69 21.53
N ASN A 88 -0.05 -0.87 21.36
CA ASN A 88 0.45 0.01 22.41
C ASN A 88 -0.34 1.34 22.48
N PRO A 89 -0.34 2.02 23.64
CA PRO A 89 -0.88 3.38 23.74
C PRO A 89 -0.20 4.33 22.77
N ILE A 90 -0.99 5.22 22.17
CA ILE A 90 -0.49 6.26 21.27
C ILE A 90 0.17 7.34 22.12
N GLU A 91 1.48 7.35 22.13
CA GLU A 91 2.29 8.36 22.79
C GLU A 91 3.11 9.12 21.76
N THR A 92 3.32 10.40 21.97
CA THR A 92 4.10 11.24 21.07
C THR A 92 5.32 11.83 21.75
N GLU A 93 6.37 12.05 20.97
CA GLU A 93 7.58 12.77 21.40
C GLU A 93 8.02 13.75 20.31
N SER A 94 8.49 14.93 20.71
CA SER A 94 8.97 15.95 19.76
C SER A 94 10.47 16.07 19.83
N HIS A 95 11.13 16.08 18.67
CA HIS A 95 12.58 16.23 18.53
C HIS A 95 12.92 17.41 17.62
N GLY A 96 13.84 18.25 18.07
CA GLY A 96 14.46 19.26 17.23
C GLY A 96 15.56 18.63 16.36
N VAL A 97 15.41 18.73 15.05
CA VAL A 97 16.40 18.21 14.06
C VAL A 97 17.04 19.39 13.34
N ARG A 98 18.37 19.49 13.41
CA ARG A 98 19.10 20.49 12.64
C ARG A 98 19.06 20.14 11.16
N ALA A 99 18.55 21.05 10.35
CA ALA A 99 18.53 20.96 8.91
C ALA A 99 19.49 22.03 8.33
N LEU A 100 20.12 21.73 7.19
CA LEU A 100 20.85 22.71 6.40
C LEU A 100 19.93 23.19 5.28
N LEU A 101 19.71 24.48 5.20
CA LEU A 101 19.03 25.11 4.08
C LEU A 101 19.95 25.13 2.85
N SER A 102 19.37 25.37 1.66
CA SER A 102 20.11 25.47 0.41
C SER A 102 21.22 26.54 0.40
N ASN A 103 21.12 27.53 1.30
CA ASN A 103 22.12 28.60 1.48
C ASN A 103 23.14 28.26 2.61
N TYR A 104 23.24 27.02 3.02
CA TYR A 104 24.10 26.50 4.10
C TYR A 104 23.84 27.09 5.51
N LYS A 105 22.75 27.83 5.70
CA LYS A 105 22.33 28.26 7.03
C LYS A 105 21.70 27.09 7.77
N ALA A 106 22.06 26.98 9.06
CA ALA A 106 21.41 25.98 9.93
C ALA A 106 19.99 26.43 10.26
N ASP A 107 19.05 25.51 10.16
CA ASP A 107 17.67 25.67 10.59
C ASP A 107 17.32 24.57 11.62
N LEU A 108 16.32 24.82 12.42
CA LEU A 108 15.84 23.85 13.41
C LEU A 108 14.40 23.47 13.09
N ASN A 109 14.21 22.25 12.63
CA ASN A 109 12.90 21.67 12.37
C ASN A 109 12.47 20.81 13.56
N TYR A 110 11.24 20.97 14.02
CA TYR A 110 10.64 20.09 15.02
C TYR A 110 9.84 18.98 14.35
N MET A 111 10.09 17.75 14.78
CA MET A 111 9.37 16.56 14.30
C MET A 111 8.72 15.86 15.49
N THR A 112 7.40 15.67 15.43
CA THR A 112 6.65 14.96 16.44
C THR A 112 6.35 13.55 15.96
N TYR A 113 6.99 12.58 16.59
CA TYR A 113 6.90 11.15 16.31
C TYR A 113 5.86 10.50 17.21
N VAL A 114 5.26 9.41 16.74
CA VAL A 114 4.63 8.42 17.61
C VAL A 114 5.73 7.48 18.10
N ARG A 115 5.74 7.16 19.40
CA ARG A 115 6.80 6.37 20.04
C ARG A 115 6.32 4.99 20.47
N LYS A 116 7.25 4.02 20.58
CA LYS A 116 7.02 2.66 21.07
C LYS A 116 5.83 2.00 20.36
N VAL A 117 5.85 2.05 19.04
CA VAL A 117 4.73 1.56 18.24
C VAL A 117 4.78 0.04 18.05
N GLU A 118 3.61 -0.56 18.14
CA GLU A 118 3.39 -1.97 17.83
C GLU A 118 2.07 -2.11 17.09
N TYR A 119 2.15 -2.68 15.88
CA TYR A 119 1.03 -2.86 14.98
C TYR A 119 0.91 -4.32 14.56
N LEU A 120 -0.30 -4.89 14.65
CA LEU A 120 -0.59 -6.17 14.02
C LEU A 120 -1.37 -5.88 12.75
N VAL A 121 -0.83 -6.31 11.62
CA VAL A 121 -1.36 -5.97 10.30
C VAL A 121 -1.92 -7.22 9.63
N LYS A 122 -3.16 -7.13 9.15
CA LYS A 122 -3.80 -8.12 8.29
C LYS A 122 -3.80 -7.61 6.87
N PHE A 123 -3.27 -8.40 5.96
CA PHE A 123 -3.12 -8.02 4.56
C PHE A 123 -3.26 -9.22 3.63
N HIS A 124 -3.46 -8.93 2.34
CA HIS A 124 -3.44 -9.90 1.27
C HIS A 124 -2.81 -9.27 0.02
N PHE A 125 -2.64 -10.04 -1.04
CA PHE A 125 -2.28 -9.47 -2.34
C PHE A 125 -3.32 -9.84 -3.40
N GLU A 126 -3.45 -8.96 -4.38
CA GLU A 126 -4.29 -9.12 -5.57
C GLU A 126 -3.42 -9.09 -6.83
N TRP A 127 -3.98 -9.52 -7.97
CA TRP A 127 -3.28 -9.41 -9.25
C TRP A 127 -3.24 -7.96 -9.74
N ASN A 128 -2.08 -7.53 -10.20
CA ASN A 128 -1.95 -6.26 -10.90
C ASN A 128 -2.41 -6.40 -12.35
N PHE A 129 -3.69 -6.16 -12.59
CA PHE A 129 -4.27 -6.24 -13.94
C PHE A 129 -3.78 -5.13 -14.88
N SER A 130 -3.14 -4.08 -14.37
CA SER A 130 -2.52 -3.04 -15.21
C SER A 130 -1.30 -3.54 -15.98
N ARG A 131 -0.72 -4.67 -15.57
CA ARG A 131 0.46 -5.32 -16.17
C ARG A 131 0.05 -6.56 -16.91
N GLY A 132 -0.58 -6.39 -18.07
CA GLY A 132 -0.99 -7.49 -18.96
C GLY A 132 0.17 -8.35 -19.48
N ASP A 133 1.35 -7.74 -19.62
CA ASP A 133 2.62 -8.38 -19.99
C ASP A 133 3.06 -9.47 -18.98
N LEU A 134 2.66 -9.37 -17.71
CA LEU A 134 3.03 -10.28 -16.63
C LEU A 134 1.98 -11.38 -16.37
N THR A 135 1.03 -11.60 -17.28
CA THR A 135 -0.04 -12.61 -17.10
C THR A 135 0.52 -14.01 -16.87
N LYS A 136 1.62 -14.36 -17.51
CA LYS A 136 2.29 -15.68 -17.36
C LYS A 136 2.86 -15.89 -15.95
N ASP A 137 3.13 -14.82 -15.20
CA ASP A 137 3.68 -14.89 -13.85
C ASP A 137 2.59 -15.00 -12.77
N ARG A 138 1.29 -14.91 -13.12
CA ARG A 138 0.16 -14.94 -12.18
C ARG A 138 -0.13 -16.35 -11.66
N HIS A 139 0.76 -16.87 -10.84
CA HIS A 139 0.60 -18.16 -10.16
C HIS A 139 0.39 -17.95 -8.66
N MET A 140 -0.84 -18.15 -8.19
CA MET A 140 -1.23 -17.87 -6.81
C MET A 140 -0.35 -18.63 -5.79
N GLY A 141 -0.14 -19.92 -5.96
CA GLY A 141 0.70 -20.73 -5.07
C GLY A 141 2.14 -20.21 -4.98
N LYS A 142 2.74 -19.88 -6.13
CA LYS A 142 4.10 -19.33 -6.19
C LYS A 142 4.24 -18.05 -5.35
N HIS A 143 3.35 -17.07 -5.55
CA HIS A 143 3.42 -15.80 -4.85
C HIS A 143 3.06 -15.92 -3.38
N THR A 144 2.11 -16.82 -3.03
CA THR A 144 1.77 -17.14 -1.65
C THR A 144 2.97 -17.71 -0.88
N GLU A 145 3.66 -18.70 -1.44
CA GLU A 145 4.86 -19.29 -0.83
C GLU A 145 6.02 -18.30 -0.73
N LEU A 146 6.21 -17.45 -1.74
CA LEU A 146 7.23 -16.41 -1.72
C LEU A 146 6.93 -15.34 -0.66
N MET A 147 5.67 -14.96 -0.49
CA MET A 147 5.24 -14.05 0.57
C MET A 147 5.49 -14.66 1.95
N THR A 148 5.07 -15.92 2.18
CA THR A 148 5.27 -16.63 3.44
C THR A 148 6.75 -16.69 3.81
N ARG A 149 7.61 -17.19 2.91
CA ARG A 149 9.07 -17.27 3.19
C ARG A 149 9.72 -15.91 3.41
N SER A 150 9.22 -14.87 2.73
CA SER A 150 9.75 -13.51 2.92
C SER A 150 9.33 -12.94 4.27
N LEU A 151 8.12 -13.25 4.72
CA LEU A 151 7.60 -12.83 6.02
C LEU A 151 8.33 -13.55 7.17
N GLU A 152 8.63 -14.85 7.02
CA GLU A 152 9.37 -15.65 8.01
C GLU A 152 10.75 -15.09 8.33
N VAL A 153 11.40 -14.43 7.37
CA VAL A 153 12.71 -13.79 7.57
C VAL A 153 12.62 -12.29 7.90
N GLY A 154 11.44 -11.78 8.20
CA GLY A 154 11.22 -10.36 8.55
C GLY A 154 11.18 -9.40 7.36
N GLY A 155 11.04 -9.92 6.13
CA GLY A 155 11.02 -9.15 4.90
C GLY A 155 12.32 -9.24 4.09
N ARG A 156 12.26 -8.80 2.85
CA ARG A 156 13.40 -8.78 1.93
C ARG A 156 14.17 -7.47 1.93
N ARG A 157 13.61 -6.44 2.53
CA ARG A 157 14.20 -5.10 2.65
C ARG A 157 13.90 -4.54 4.02
N ASP A 158 14.74 -3.60 4.44
CA ASP A 158 14.52 -2.86 5.68
C ASP A 158 13.15 -2.15 5.65
N ALA A 159 12.44 -2.23 6.76
CA ALA A 159 11.14 -1.57 6.94
C ALA A 159 11.28 -0.28 7.73
N PHE A 160 10.53 0.73 7.31
CA PHE A 160 10.52 2.05 7.96
C PHE A 160 9.07 2.53 8.13
N LEU A 161 8.78 3.08 9.31
CA LEU A 161 7.46 3.63 9.64
C LEU A 161 7.40 5.11 9.29
N GLY A 162 7.40 5.40 7.98
CA GLY A 162 7.32 6.73 7.38
C GLY A 162 8.67 7.26 6.92
N THR A 163 9.61 7.53 7.80
CA THR A 163 10.93 8.04 7.47
C THR A 163 12.03 7.03 7.84
N ARG A 164 13.23 7.17 7.23
CA ARG A 164 14.32 6.19 7.39
C ARG A 164 14.84 6.04 8.81
N GLU A 165 14.75 7.06 9.63
CA GLU A 165 15.11 7.02 11.05
C GLU A 165 14.12 6.21 11.90
N CYS A 166 12.93 5.92 11.38
CA CYS A 166 11.90 5.14 12.05
C CYS A 166 11.97 3.67 11.60
N TYR A 167 13.08 3.01 11.89
CA TYR A 167 13.27 1.58 11.58
C TYR A 167 12.23 0.72 12.28
N ALA A 168 11.78 -0.33 11.61
CA ALA A 168 10.85 -1.30 12.18
C ALA A 168 11.29 -2.74 11.91
N THR A 169 10.98 -3.61 12.85
CA THR A 169 11.08 -5.06 12.70
C THR A 169 9.73 -5.63 12.29
N ILE A 170 9.77 -6.68 11.47
CA ILE A 170 8.58 -7.39 11.01
C ILE A 170 8.71 -8.85 11.43
N GLU A 171 7.66 -9.38 12.04
CA GLU A 171 7.59 -10.78 12.49
C GLU A 171 6.29 -11.40 11.97
N PRO A 172 6.32 -12.67 11.52
CA PRO A 172 5.09 -13.39 11.20
C PRO A 172 4.30 -13.66 12.48
N ILE A 173 2.99 -13.56 12.38
CA ILE A 173 2.07 -14.02 13.43
C ILE A 173 0.97 -14.88 12.82
N THR A 174 0.36 -15.73 13.63
CA THR A 174 -0.78 -16.55 13.20
C THR A 174 -2.08 -15.74 13.21
N LYS A 175 -3.10 -16.28 12.56
CA LYS A 175 -4.45 -15.70 12.61
C LYS A 175 -5.00 -15.69 14.03
N GLU A 176 -4.73 -16.74 14.78
CA GLU A 176 -5.16 -16.92 16.17
C GLU A 176 -4.52 -15.86 17.07
N GLU A 177 -3.21 -15.64 16.96
CA GLU A 177 -2.50 -14.58 17.67
C GLU A 177 -3.06 -13.20 17.32
N TYR A 178 -3.31 -12.93 16.03
CA TYR A 178 -3.96 -11.68 15.62
C TYR A 178 -5.34 -11.50 16.26
N GLN A 179 -6.15 -12.55 16.34
CA GLN A 179 -7.51 -12.48 16.87
C GLN A 179 -7.55 -12.32 18.39
N THR A 180 -6.66 -12.99 19.11
CA THR A 180 -6.63 -13.02 20.59
C THR A 180 -5.80 -11.89 21.19
N ALA A 181 -4.99 -11.18 20.39
CA ALA A 181 -4.18 -10.09 20.88
C ALA A 181 -5.05 -8.98 21.49
N THR A 182 -4.74 -8.62 22.72
CA THR A 182 -5.32 -7.45 23.41
C THR A 182 -4.63 -6.16 23.00
N THR A 183 -5.30 -5.05 23.16
CA THR A 183 -4.79 -3.71 22.84
C THR A 183 -4.98 -2.77 24.04
N ALA A 184 -4.26 -1.67 24.04
CA ALA A 184 -4.50 -0.61 25.03
C ALA A 184 -5.88 0.06 24.88
N TYR A 185 -6.64 -0.29 23.81
CA TYR A 185 -7.90 0.36 23.42
C TYR A 185 -9.08 -0.61 23.41
N ASP A 186 -8.97 -1.74 24.11
CA ASP A 186 -10.07 -2.72 24.21
C ASP A 186 -11.28 -2.05 24.90
N GLY A 187 -12.44 -2.11 24.26
CA GLY A 187 -13.66 -1.45 24.69
C GLY A 187 -13.80 0.02 24.27
N GLU A 188 -12.79 0.59 23.61
CA GLU A 188 -12.80 2.00 23.20
C GLU A 188 -13.13 2.18 21.71
N THR A 189 -13.74 3.33 21.40
CA THR A 189 -13.92 3.79 20.02
C THR A 189 -13.36 5.19 19.89
N ILE A 190 -12.39 5.37 19.00
CA ILE A 190 -11.71 6.65 18.77
C ILE A 190 -11.91 7.08 17.31
N ASP A 191 -12.29 8.35 17.12
CA ASP A 191 -12.42 8.97 15.81
C ASP A 191 -11.22 9.90 15.56
N PHE A 192 -10.40 9.60 14.58
CA PHE A 192 -9.23 10.41 14.19
C PHE A 192 -9.58 11.51 13.17
N GLY A 193 -10.85 11.60 12.76
CA GLY A 193 -11.27 12.54 11.73
C GLY A 193 -10.81 12.12 10.32
N ILE A 194 -10.68 13.12 9.47
CA ILE A 194 -10.28 12.89 8.07
C ILE A 194 -8.77 12.74 8.00
N MET A 195 -8.31 11.57 7.53
CA MET A 195 -6.90 11.25 7.34
C MET A 195 -6.61 10.93 5.89
N PHE A 196 -5.36 11.14 5.49
CA PHE A 196 -4.86 10.64 4.21
C PHE A 196 -4.94 9.10 4.20
N HIS A 197 -5.46 8.57 3.09
CA HIS A 197 -5.64 7.13 2.93
C HIS A 197 -4.57 6.56 1.98
N THR A 198 -4.66 6.88 0.69
CA THR A 198 -3.72 6.40 -0.34
C THR A 198 -3.65 7.37 -1.51
N PHE A 199 -2.64 7.18 -2.37
CA PHE A 199 -2.59 7.79 -3.70
C PHE A 199 -3.14 6.83 -4.78
N THR A 200 -3.77 7.41 -5.81
CA THR A 200 -3.92 6.76 -7.11
C THR A 200 -2.93 7.40 -8.07
N TYR A 201 -1.90 6.63 -8.42
CA TYR A 201 -0.89 7.09 -9.37
C TYR A 201 -1.41 7.01 -10.81
N PRO A 202 -1.06 7.99 -11.66
CA PRO A 202 -1.42 7.97 -13.05
C PRO A 202 -0.83 6.75 -13.77
N LYS A 203 -1.62 6.15 -14.65
CA LYS A 203 -1.20 5.01 -15.50
C LYS A 203 -0.77 5.47 -16.88
N VAL A 204 -1.17 6.67 -17.26
CA VAL A 204 -0.86 7.33 -18.55
C VAL A 204 -0.59 8.81 -18.30
N GLU A 205 0.13 9.46 -19.22
CA GLU A 205 0.65 10.81 -19.08
C GLU A 205 -0.38 11.89 -18.71
N LYS A 206 -1.62 11.77 -19.18
CA LYS A 206 -2.67 12.78 -18.97
C LYS A 206 -3.54 12.54 -17.72
N MET A 207 -3.30 11.47 -16.97
CA MET A 207 -4.06 11.23 -15.76
C MET A 207 -3.44 11.97 -14.57
N PRO A 208 -4.24 12.62 -13.71
CA PRO A 208 -3.72 13.27 -12.51
C PRO A 208 -3.30 12.26 -11.45
N LEU A 209 -2.40 12.68 -10.56
CA LEU A 209 -2.18 12.01 -9.28
C LEU A 209 -3.34 12.39 -8.35
N ILE A 210 -4.03 11.40 -7.78
CA ILE A 210 -5.16 11.64 -6.90
C ILE A 210 -4.82 11.20 -5.48
N ALA A 211 -4.97 12.11 -4.52
CA ALA A 211 -4.91 11.79 -3.10
C ALA A 211 -6.31 11.49 -2.56
N HIS A 212 -6.46 10.36 -1.88
CA HIS A 212 -7.69 9.93 -1.26
C HIS A 212 -7.62 10.18 0.25
N TYR A 213 -8.71 10.69 0.81
CA TYR A 213 -8.87 10.91 2.24
C TYR A 213 -10.18 10.27 2.70
N THR A 214 -10.18 9.76 3.92
CA THR A 214 -11.35 9.14 4.53
C THR A 214 -11.39 9.42 6.02
N ARG A 215 -12.58 9.42 6.60
CA ARG A 215 -12.74 9.45 8.06
C ARG A 215 -12.30 8.12 8.64
N THR A 216 -11.35 8.19 9.56
CA THR A 216 -10.70 7.01 10.15
C THR A 216 -11.19 6.81 11.58
N HIS A 217 -11.71 5.61 11.85
CA HIS A 217 -12.16 5.19 13.17
C HIS A 217 -11.37 3.98 13.63
N MET A 218 -11.09 3.92 14.91
CA MET A 218 -10.52 2.76 15.57
C MET A 218 -11.55 2.23 16.59
N VAL A 219 -11.87 0.94 16.51
CA VAL A 219 -12.78 0.26 17.42
C VAL A 219 -12.04 -0.92 18.05
N ASN A 220 -11.98 -0.97 19.37
CA ASN A 220 -11.23 -2.00 20.11
C ASN A 220 -9.79 -2.13 19.61
N GLY A 221 -9.12 -1.00 19.39
CA GLY A 221 -7.77 -0.95 18.86
C GLY A 221 -7.63 -1.30 17.37
N VAL A 222 -8.69 -1.64 16.65
CA VAL A 222 -8.67 -2.06 15.25
C VAL A 222 -9.13 -0.94 14.33
N ILE A 223 -8.35 -0.66 13.29
CA ILE A 223 -8.72 0.18 12.17
C ILE A 223 -8.92 -0.70 10.95
N THR A 224 -10.12 -0.68 10.38
CA THR A 224 -10.44 -1.34 9.10
C THR A 224 -10.36 -0.32 7.98
N TYR A 225 -9.51 -0.58 6.98
CA TYR A 225 -9.33 0.32 5.85
C TYR A 225 -10.37 0.07 4.76
N LYS A 226 -10.99 1.15 4.31
CA LYS A 226 -11.94 1.14 3.17
C LYS A 226 -11.21 0.89 1.84
N SER A 227 -11.96 0.54 0.80
CA SER A 227 -11.39 0.55 -0.55
C SER A 227 -11.18 2.00 -1.05
N LYS A 228 -10.31 2.18 -2.05
CA LYS A 228 -10.07 3.52 -2.63
C LYS A 228 -11.33 4.16 -3.22
N SER A 229 -12.26 3.34 -3.71
CA SER A 229 -13.55 3.80 -4.26
C SER A 229 -14.46 4.41 -3.22
N ASP A 230 -14.33 3.97 -1.96
CA ASP A 230 -15.23 4.31 -0.86
C ASP A 230 -14.70 5.49 0.00
N CYS A 231 -13.56 6.08 -0.42
CA CYS A 231 -13.03 7.28 0.22
C CYS A 231 -13.91 8.49 -0.08
N GLU A 232 -14.21 9.28 0.95
CA GLU A 232 -15.14 10.40 0.88
C GLU A 232 -14.58 11.59 0.10
N ILE A 233 -13.25 11.81 0.19
CA ILE A 233 -12.59 12.97 -0.42
C ILE A 233 -11.54 12.49 -1.40
N ARG A 234 -11.56 13.09 -2.59
CA ARG A 234 -10.58 12.90 -3.66
C ARG A 234 -10.03 14.25 -4.06
N ASN A 235 -8.72 14.41 -3.98
CA ASN A 235 -8.04 15.65 -4.32
C ASN A 235 -7.03 15.38 -5.44
N GLU A 236 -7.16 16.08 -6.55
CA GLU A 236 -6.20 16.04 -7.65
C GLU A 236 -4.99 16.90 -7.31
N ILE A 237 -3.79 16.29 -7.36
CA ILE A 237 -2.55 16.99 -7.10
C ILE A 237 -2.01 17.55 -8.41
N THR A 238 -1.99 18.87 -8.48
CA THR A 238 -1.41 19.61 -9.60
C THR A 238 0.12 19.57 -9.54
N GLY A 239 0.76 19.61 -10.71
CA GLY A 239 2.23 19.66 -10.81
C GLY A 239 2.94 18.29 -10.73
N TYR A 240 2.22 17.19 -10.57
CA TYR A 240 2.80 15.86 -10.70
C TYR A 240 3.10 15.56 -12.17
N GLN A 241 4.38 15.32 -12.47
CA GLN A 241 4.81 14.89 -13.79
C GLN A 241 4.86 13.36 -13.87
N TYR A 242 4.06 12.78 -14.78
CA TYR A 242 4.14 11.36 -15.07
C TYR A 242 5.51 11.04 -15.71
N LYS A 243 6.23 10.14 -15.05
CA LYS A 243 7.51 9.64 -15.59
C LYS A 243 7.24 8.40 -16.40
N THR A 244 7.35 8.49 -17.71
CA THR A 244 7.36 7.30 -18.58
C THR A 244 8.61 6.49 -18.24
N PRO A 245 8.49 5.20 -17.92
CA PRO A 245 9.67 4.37 -17.72
C PRO A 245 10.50 4.40 -19.01
N SER A 246 11.76 4.75 -18.90
CA SER A 246 12.70 4.59 -20.03
C SER A 246 12.80 3.09 -20.32
N LEU A 247 12.30 2.66 -21.47
CA LEU A 247 12.43 1.29 -21.96
C LEU A 247 13.81 1.00 -22.55
N GLN A 248 14.64 2.04 -22.74
CA GLN A 248 16.00 1.89 -23.21
C GLN A 248 16.91 1.59 -22.03
N ILE A 249 17.32 0.34 -21.92
CA ILE A 249 18.47 -0.04 -21.09
C ILE A 249 19.68 0.50 -21.85
N ARG A 250 20.32 1.55 -21.34
CA ARG A 250 21.59 2.04 -21.85
C ARG A 250 22.72 1.18 -21.34
N SER A 251 23.76 1.05 -22.13
CA SER A 251 25.01 0.44 -21.64
C SER A 251 25.67 1.36 -20.62
N VAL A 252 26.45 0.80 -19.71
CA VAL A 252 27.23 1.60 -18.75
C VAL A 252 28.19 2.54 -19.47
N ASP A 253 28.71 2.11 -20.61
CA ASP A 253 29.64 2.91 -21.43
C ASP A 253 28.95 4.15 -22.05
N ASP A 254 27.66 4.04 -22.47
CA ASP A 254 26.89 5.16 -22.97
C ASP A 254 26.59 6.18 -21.86
N GLU A 255 26.33 5.71 -20.64
CA GLU A 255 26.11 6.58 -19.45
C GLU A 255 27.42 7.26 -19.04
N LEU A 256 28.56 6.57 -19.09
CA LEU A 256 29.87 7.13 -18.79
C LEU A 256 30.23 8.21 -19.80
N ALA A 257 30.04 7.99 -21.09
CA ALA A 257 30.30 8.97 -22.16
C ALA A 257 29.47 10.26 -21.99
N GLU A 258 28.22 10.13 -21.53
CA GLU A 258 27.37 11.27 -21.21
C GLU A 258 27.90 12.04 -19.98
N TYR A 259 28.44 11.35 -18.97
CA TYR A 259 29.01 11.94 -17.75
C TYR A 259 30.29 12.72 -18.06
N GLU A 260 31.15 12.25 -18.97
CA GLU A 260 32.37 12.90 -19.40
C GLU A 260 32.12 14.18 -20.21
N THR A 261 30.92 14.34 -20.81
CA THR A 261 30.53 15.56 -21.53
C THR A 261 30.08 16.70 -20.61
N TYR A 262 29.84 16.43 -19.31
CA TYR A 262 29.44 17.42 -18.30
C TYR A 262 30.59 17.91 -17.42
N GLN A 263 31.83 17.43 -17.65
CA GLN A 263 33.06 17.92 -17.00
C GLN A 263 33.81 18.86 -17.94
#